data_eeb41298db057dc908e24f7a4b8b4ebc
#
_entry.id   eeb41298db057dc908e24f7a4b8b4ebc
#
_cell.length_a   1.000
_cell.length_b   1.000
_cell.length_c   1.000
_cell.angle_alpha   90.00
_cell.angle_beta   90.00
_cell.angle_gamma   90.00
#
_symmetry.space_group_name_H-M   'P 1'
#
loop_
_entity.id
_entity.type
_entity.pdbx_description
1 polymer ?
#
loop_
_entity_poly.entity_id
_entity_poly.type
_entity_poly.pdbx_seq_one_letter_code
_entity_poly.pdbx_strand_id
1 'polypeptide(L)'
;QVGEKSLVEIPVTTLPIFKTPIHASYVLYLSTFSRLAARAYWKTAVEMCKLTGTELSLLLHPLDFLSGEDAPELKFFPAMNLPIEKKLKFLSEILETLAESFSIVSMREHAAAVQVGDAATRRHGEVIT
;
A
#
# COMPACT_ATOMS: atom_id res chain seq x y z
N GLN A 1 -7.72 -37.96 -0.88
CA GLN A 1 -8.40 -36.70 -0.48
C GLN A 1 -7.42 -35.57 -0.73
N VAL A 2 -7.66 -34.80 -1.79
CA VAL A 2 -6.94 -33.55 -2.04
C VAL A 2 -7.54 -32.55 -1.04
N GLY A 3 -6.77 -32.18 0.01
CA GLY A 3 -7.21 -31.16 0.97
C GLY A 3 -7.53 -29.87 0.23
N GLU A 4 -8.65 -29.22 0.55
CA GLU A 4 -9.01 -27.91 0.05
C GLU A 4 -7.90 -26.92 0.40
N LYS A 5 -7.11 -26.54 -0.61
CA LYS A 5 -6.13 -25.46 -0.48
C LYS A 5 -6.90 -24.16 -0.66
N SER A 6 -7.13 -23.44 0.43
CA SER A 6 -7.68 -22.07 0.35
C SER A 6 -6.59 -21.11 -0.14
N LEU A 7 -6.93 -20.27 -1.11
CA LEU A 7 -6.10 -19.16 -1.56
C LEU A 7 -6.62 -17.88 -0.91
N VAL A 8 -5.72 -17.09 -0.32
CA VAL A 8 -6.04 -15.76 0.17
C VAL A 8 -5.55 -14.73 -0.84
N GLU A 9 -6.47 -13.93 -1.34
CA GLU A 9 -6.17 -12.80 -2.21
C GLU A 9 -6.24 -11.51 -1.40
N ILE A 10 -5.15 -10.74 -1.40
CA ILE A 10 -5.08 -9.44 -0.74
C ILE A 10 -4.94 -8.38 -1.84
N PRO A 11 -6.03 -7.68 -2.19
CA PRO A 11 -5.98 -6.65 -3.22
C PRO A 11 -5.19 -5.42 -2.76
N VAL A 12 -4.62 -4.70 -3.72
CA VAL A 12 -4.04 -3.37 -3.45
C VAL A 12 -5.14 -2.45 -2.95
N THR A 13 -4.88 -1.75 -1.84
CA THR A 13 -5.85 -0.82 -1.27
C THR A 13 -6.12 0.33 -2.23
N THR A 14 -7.38 0.66 -2.39
CA THR A 14 -7.84 1.82 -3.15
C THR A 14 -8.41 2.87 -2.20
N LEU A 15 -8.33 4.14 -2.59
CA LEU A 15 -9.00 5.23 -1.88
C LEU A 15 -10.50 4.91 -1.74
N PRO A 16 -11.08 4.93 -0.52
CA PRO A 16 -12.43 4.45 -0.27
C PRO A 16 -13.51 5.09 -1.15
N ILE A 17 -13.37 6.36 -1.51
CA ILE A 17 -14.36 7.08 -2.32
C ILE A 17 -14.02 7.03 -3.82
N PHE A 18 -12.76 7.26 -4.18
CA PHE A 18 -12.35 7.45 -5.57
C PHE A 18 -11.84 6.18 -6.25
N LYS A 19 -11.69 5.08 -5.50
CA LYS A 19 -11.17 3.78 -5.97
C LYS A 19 -9.80 3.87 -6.69
N THR A 20 -9.04 4.93 -6.43
CA THR A 20 -7.68 5.09 -6.96
C THR A 20 -6.71 4.21 -6.17
N PRO A 21 -5.92 3.36 -6.82
CA PRO A 21 -4.96 2.50 -6.12
C PRO A 21 -3.96 3.30 -5.29
N ILE A 22 -3.70 2.84 -4.06
CA ILE A 22 -2.74 3.44 -3.16
C ILE A 22 -1.41 2.68 -3.28
N HIS A 23 -0.45 3.24 -4.02
CA HIS A 23 0.90 2.69 -4.10
C HIS A 23 1.96 3.80 -4.19
N ALA A 24 3.17 3.48 -3.75
CA ALA A 24 4.25 4.43 -3.60
C ALA A 24 4.64 5.13 -4.91
N SER A 25 4.72 4.38 -6.02
CA SER A 25 5.06 4.93 -7.34
C SER A 25 4.11 6.05 -7.78
N TYR A 26 2.81 5.93 -7.46
CA TYR A 26 1.82 6.97 -7.79
C TYR A 26 2.06 8.25 -6.98
N VAL A 27 2.32 8.11 -5.68
CA VAL A 27 2.62 9.25 -4.81
C VAL A 27 3.94 9.91 -5.20
N LEU A 28 4.96 9.11 -5.55
CA LEU A 28 6.22 9.60 -6.10
C LEU A 28 6.01 10.35 -7.42
N TYR A 29 5.19 9.83 -8.33
CA TYR A 29 4.87 10.51 -9.57
C TYR A 29 4.19 11.87 -9.32
N LEU A 30 3.22 11.95 -8.44
CA LEU A 30 2.61 13.23 -8.04
C LEU A 30 3.65 14.19 -7.47
N SER A 31 4.66 13.71 -6.75
CA SER A 31 5.71 14.55 -6.18
C SER A 31 6.61 15.19 -7.23
N THR A 32 6.64 14.66 -8.45
CA THR A 32 7.38 15.30 -9.57
C THR A 32 6.76 16.63 -10.01
N PHE A 33 5.46 16.79 -9.80
CA PHE A 33 4.73 18.03 -10.10
C PHE A 33 4.66 18.95 -8.87
N SER A 34 4.30 18.39 -7.72
CA SER A 34 4.19 19.13 -6.46
C SER A 34 4.36 18.20 -5.25
N ARG A 35 5.43 18.37 -4.49
CA ARG A 35 5.62 17.65 -3.22
C ARG A 35 4.54 17.95 -2.20
N LEU A 36 4.06 19.20 -2.16
CA LEU A 36 2.99 19.58 -1.24
C LEU A 36 1.68 18.86 -1.58
N ALA A 37 1.31 18.83 -2.85
CA ALA A 37 0.12 18.12 -3.31
C ALA A 37 0.23 16.61 -3.07
N ALA A 38 1.39 16.02 -3.33
CA ALA A 38 1.64 14.60 -3.08
C ALA A 38 1.53 14.25 -1.58
N ARG A 39 2.07 15.09 -0.69
CA ARG A 39 1.92 14.92 0.77
C ARG A 39 0.48 15.08 1.22
N ALA A 40 -0.23 16.07 0.71
CA ALA A 40 -1.65 16.28 1.03
C ALA A 40 -2.49 15.08 0.58
N TYR A 41 -2.27 14.60 -0.64
CA TYR A 41 -2.92 13.40 -1.15
C TYR A 41 -2.65 12.18 -0.26
N TRP A 42 -1.38 11.93 0.10
CA TRP A 42 -0.99 10.80 0.94
C TRP A 42 -1.64 10.85 2.32
N LYS A 43 -1.55 12.00 3.01
CA LYS A 43 -2.17 12.19 4.33
C LYS A 43 -3.69 11.99 4.26
N THR A 44 -4.35 12.54 3.25
CA THR A 44 -5.79 12.35 3.05
C THR A 44 -6.12 10.88 2.83
N ALA A 45 -5.34 10.16 2.02
CA ALA A 45 -5.54 8.74 1.77
C ALA A 45 -5.43 7.91 3.07
N VAL A 46 -4.39 8.16 3.87
CA VAL A 46 -4.16 7.51 5.16
C VAL A 46 -5.31 7.79 6.13
N GLU A 47 -5.71 9.05 6.29
CA GLU A 47 -6.80 9.43 7.19
C GLU A 47 -8.16 8.86 6.74
N MET A 48 -8.44 8.82 5.44
CA MET A 48 -9.66 8.20 4.92
C MET A 48 -9.69 6.69 5.22
N CYS A 49 -8.57 5.99 5.07
CA CYS A 49 -8.48 4.58 5.42
C CYS A 49 -8.73 4.37 6.93
N LYS A 50 -8.16 5.22 7.79
CA LYS A 50 -8.42 5.17 9.25
C LYS A 50 -9.90 5.38 9.58
N LEU A 51 -10.52 6.42 9.01
CA LEU A 51 -11.93 6.76 9.27
C LEU A 51 -12.90 5.68 8.80
N THR A 52 -12.58 4.99 7.71
CA THR A 52 -13.42 3.92 7.16
C THR A 52 -13.10 2.53 7.70
N GLY A 53 -12.09 2.41 8.59
CA GLY A 53 -11.61 1.11 9.05
C GLY A 53 -10.99 0.24 7.96
N THR A 54 -10.52 0.86 6.85
CA THR A 54 -9.89 0.15 5.76
C THR A 54 -8.42 -0.12 6.07
N GLU A 55 -8.02 -1.38 6.09
CA GLU A 55 -6.63 -1.77 6.22
C GLU A 55 -5.86 -1.38 4.96
N LEU A 56 -4.70 -0.72 5.13
CA LEU A 56 -3.93 -0.19 4.03
C LEU A 56 -2.80 -1.13 3.64
N SER A 57 -2.84 -1.68 2.42
CA SER A 57 -1.72 -2.40 1.83
C SER A 57 -0.97 -1.49 0.86
N LEU A 58 0.26 -1.13 1.21
CA LEU A 58 1.12 -0.28 0.38
C LEU A 58 1.94 -1.15 -0.57
N LEU A 59 1.77 -0.92 -1.87
CA LEU A 59 2.57 -1.55 -2.90
C LEU A 59 3.84 -0.72 -3.17
N LEU A 60 4.99 -1.38 -3.11
CA LEU A 60 6.30 -0.83 -3.44
C LEU A 60 6.87 -1.60 -4.65
N HIS A 61 7.47 -0.89 -5.58
CA HIS A 61 8.17 -1.47 -6.73
C HIS A 61 9.68 -1.26 -6.61
N PRO A 62 10.52 -2.12 -7.19
CA PRO A 62 11.97 -1.88 -7.23
C PRO A 62 12.33 -0.50 -7.81
N LEU A 63 11.57 -0.01 -8.79
CA LEU A 63 11.77 1.31 -9.41
C LEU A 63 11.54 2.48 -8.43
N ASP A 64 10.85 2.27 -7.33
CA ASP A 64 10.67 3.31 -6.30
C ASP A 64 11.99 3.63 -5.58
N PHE A 65 12.95 2.70 -5.63
CA PHE A 65 14.27 2.78 -5.00
C PHE A 65 15.42 3.00 -6.00
N LEU A 66 15.10 3.22 -7.27
CA LEU A 66 16.07 3.47 -8.34
C LEU A 66 15.84 4.84 -8.99
N SER A 67 16.90 5.42 -9.54
CA SER A 67 16.85 6.61 -10.38
C SER A 67 17.17 6.27 -11.84
N GLY A 68 16.97 7.20 -12.75
CA GLY A 68 17.39 7.04 -14.13
C GLY A 68 18.90 7.03 -14.34
N GLU A 69 19.71 7.29 -13.30
CA GLU A 69 21.16 7.10 -13.32
C GLU A 69 21.53 5.65 -13.07
N ASP A 70 20.76 4.97 -12.18
CA ASP A 70 20.94 3.56 -11.83
C ASP A 70 20.47 2.63 -12.97
N ALA A 71 19.41 3.03 -13.68
CA ALA A 71 18.81 2.26 -14.77
C ALA A 71 18.41 3.17 -15.94
N PRO A 72 19.37 3.58 -16.79
CA PRO A 72 19.13 4.52 -17.88
C PRO A 72 18.06 4.10 -18.89
N GLU A 73 17.92 2.80 -19.12
CA GLU A 73 16.92 2.21 -20.01
C GLU A 73 15.48 2.33 -19.47
N LEU A 74 15.33 2.61 -18.17
CA LEU A 74 14.05 2.74 -17.51
C LEU A 74 13.65 4.22 -17.25
N LYS A 75 14.38 5.18 -17.81
CA LYS A 75 14.12 6.62 -17.63
C LYS A 75 12.73 7.08 -18.06
N PHE A 76 12.08 6.31 -18.92
CA PHE A 76 10.72 6.61 -19.39
C PHE A 76 9.62 6.33 -18.35
N PHE A 77 9.93 5.57 -17.29
CA PHE A 77 8.96 5.34 -16.22
C PHE A 77 8.78 6.60 -15.34
N PRO A 78 7.56 6.80 -14.80
CA PRO A 78 7.29 7.91 -13.90
C PRO A 78 8.24 7.98 -12.71
N ALA A 79 8.65 9.18 -12.34
CA ALA A 79 9.55 9.49 -11.23
C ALA A 79 11.00 8.97 -11.36
N MET A 80 11.40 8.35 -12.48
CA MET A 80 12.80 7.96 -12.72
C MET A 80 13.72 9.17 -12.99
N ASN A 81 13.17 10.33 -13.28
CA ASN A 81 13.89 11.60 -13.41
C ASN A 81 14.22 12.27 -12.07
N LEU A 82 13.69 11.75 -10.95
CA LEU A 82 14.02 12.27 -9.62
C LEU A 82 15.38 11.74 -9.15
N PRO A 83 16.25 12.61 -8.59
CA PRO A 83 17.46 12.16 -7.90
C PRO A 83 17.12 11.17 -6.77
N ILE A 84 17.93 10.12 -6.63
CA ILE A 84 17.66 9.02 -5.70
C ILE A 84 17.50 9.51 -4.25
N GLU A 85 18.30 10.46 -3.80
CA GLU A 85 18.23 11.00 -2.44
C GLU A 85 16.87 11.69 -2.17
N LYS A 86 16.36 12.42 -3.17
CA LYS A 86 15.03 13.07 -3.06
C LYS A 86 13.90 12.05 -3.02
N LYS A 87 14.04 10.98 -3.82
CA LYS A 87 13.09 9.88 -3.88
C LYS A 87 13.04 9.12 -2.56
N LEU A 88 14.19 8.68 -2.05
CA LEU A 88 14.31 7.96 -0.78
C LEU A 88 13.82 8.81 0.40
N LYS A 89 14.19 10.10 0.43
CA LYS A 89 13.68 11.01 1.47
C LYS A 89 12.16 11.10 1.46
N PHE A 90 11.55 11.19 0.28
CA PHE A 90 10.09 11.28 0.18
C PHE A 90 9.42 9.94 0.52
N LEU A 91 10.01 8.81 0.12
CA LEU A 91 9.54 7.48 0.54
C LEU A 91 9.58 7.31 2.06
N SER A 92 10.67 7.75 2.72
CA SER A 92 10.73 7.74 4.19
C SER A 92 9.58 8.53 4.81
N GLU A 93 9.31 9.75 4.32
CA GLU A 93 8.21 10.59 4.81
C GLU A 93 6.84 9.89 4.69
N ILE A 94 6.56 9.20 3.58
CA ILE A 94 5.29 8.48 3.41
C ILE A 94 5.20 7.22 4.27
N LEU A 95 6.31 6.51 4.45
CA LEU A 95 6.38 5.32 5.32
C LEU A 95 6.27 5.69 6.80
N GLU A 96 6.88 6.79 7.23
CA GLU A 96 6.74 7.34 8.59
C GLU A 96 5.27 7.68 8.89
N THR A 97 4.61 8.42 7.99
CA THR A 97 3.17 8.73 8.12
C THR A 97 2.32 7.47 8.23
N LEU A 98 2.67 6.42 7.49
CA LEU A 98 1.98 5.13 7.56
C LEU A 98 2.20 4.46 8.92
N ALA A 99 3.45 4.40 9.38
CA ALA A 99 3.84 3.78 10.65
C ALA A 99 3.23 4.48 11.88
N GLU A 100 3.05 5.80 11.81
CA GLU A 100 2.35 6.58 12.85
C GLU A 100 0.84 6.29 12.89
N SER A 101 0.27 5.84 11.78
CA SER A 101 -1.17 5.67 11.62
C SER A 101 -1.64 4.23 11.73
N PHE A 102 -0.79 3.27 11.40
CA PHE A 102 -1.10 1.83 11.35
C PHE A 102 0.02 1.00 11.96
N SER A 103 -0.35 -0.15 12.52
CA SER A 103 0.62 -1.20 12.85
C SER A 103 1.06 -1.91 11.57
N ILE A 104 2.34 -1.78 11.22
CA ILE A 104 2.89 -2.38 9.99
C ILE A 104 3.21 -3.85 10.25
N VAL A 105 2.61 -4.72 9.47
CA VAL A 105 2.84 -6.17 9.51
C VAL A 105 3.25 -6.68 8.13
N SER A 106 3.88 -7.85 8.07
CA SER A 106 4.17 -8.48 6.77
C SER A 106 2.88 -9.00 6.12
N MET A 107 2.88 -9.13 4.78
CA MET A 107 1.75 -9.72 4.05
C MET A 107 1.42 -11.15 4.52
N ARG A 108 2.43 -11.88 5.00
CA ARG A 108 2.22 -13.22 5.57
C ARG A 108 1.42 -13.16 6.88
N GLU A 109 1.77 -12.25 7.78
CA GLU A 109 1.06 -12.05 9.04
C GLU A 109 -0.36 -11.57 8.80
N HIS A 110 -0.53 -10.63 7.88
CA HIS A 110 -1.85 -10.13 7.48
C HIS A 110 -2.72 -11.27 6.90
N ALA A 111 -2.19 -12.06 5.96
CA ALA A 111 -2.91 -13.20 5.39
C ALA A 111 -3.31 -14.23 6.45
N ALA A 112 -2.43 -14.51 7.43
CA ALA A 112 -2.74 -15.41 8.53
C ALA A 112 -3.87 -14.87 9.42
N ALA A 113 -3.85 -13.56 9.72
CA ALA A 113 -4.90 -12.91 10.54
C ALA A 113 -6.27 -12.95 9.84
N VAL A 114 -6.32 -12.69 8.53
CA VAL A 114 -7.56 -12.77 7.72
C VAL A 114 -8.13 -14.19 7.73
N GLN A 115 -7.29 -15.22 7.55
CA GLN A 115 -7.73 -16.63 7.59
C GLN A 115 -8.32 -17.02 8.95
N VAL A 116 -7.72 -16.55 10.03
CA VAL A 116 -8.24 -16.80 11.39
C VAL A 116 -9.56 -16.08 11.62
N GLY A 117 -9.67 -14.83 11.16
CA GLY A 117 -10.92 -14.05 11.22
C GLY A 117 -12.07 -14.70 10.47
N ASP A 118 -11.83 -15.14 9.22
CA ASP A 118 -12.82 -15.88 8.43
C ASP A 118 -13.26 -17.20 9.08
N ALA A 119 -12.31 -17.94 9.66
CA ALA A 119 -12.62 -19.20 10.35
C ALA A 119 -13.45 -18.96 11.62
N ALA A 120 -13.23 -17.85 12.33
CA ALA A 120 -14.04 -17.47 13.51
C ALA A 120 -15.46 -17.05 13.10
N THR A 121 -15.58 -16.25 12.02
CA THR A 121 -16.88 -15.80 11.50
C THR A 121 -17.73 -16.96 10.99
N ARG A 122 -17.13 -17.92 10.28
CA ARG A 122 -17.83 -19.13 9.80
C ARG A 122 -18.35 -20.00 10.97
N ARG A 123 -17.58 -20.14 12.06
CA ARG A 123 -18.03 -20.89 13.24
C ARG A 123 -19.20 -20.22 13.98
N HIS A 124 -19.32 -18.90 13.93
CA HIS A 124 -20.44 -18.17 14.52
C HIS A 124 -21.68 -18.15 13.62
N GLY A 125 -21.52 -18.34 12.29
CA GLY A 125 -22.63 -18.44 11.35
C GLY A 125 -23.32 -19.80 11.30
N GLU A 126 -22.74 -20.86 11.90
CA GLU A 126 -23.31 -22.22 11.91
C GLU A 126 -24.18 -22.55 13.13
N VAL A 127 -24.47 -21.58 13.99
CA VAL A 127 -25.32 -21.79 15.19
C VAL A 127 -26.63 -21.02 15.07
N ILE A 128 -27.28 -21.07 13.91
CA ILE A 128 -28.73 -20.74 13.79
C ILE A 128 -29.35 -21.65 12.72
N THR A 129 -29.71 -22.86 13.10
CA THR A 129 -30.84 -23.62 12.59
C THR A 129 -31.41 -24.44 13.71
#